data_08bbb7a01e9eda09afda0ab4571837a7
#
_entry.id   08bbb7a01e9eda09afda0ab4571837a7
#
_cell.length_a   1.000
_cell.length_b   1.000
_cell.length_c   1.000
_cell.angle_alpha   90.00
_cell.angle_beta   90.00
_cell.angle_gamma   90.00
#
_symmetry.space_group_name_H-M   'P 1'
#
loop_
_entity.id
_entity.type
_entity.pdbx_description
1 polymer ?
#
loop_
_entity_poly.entity_id
_entity_poly.type
_entity_poly.pdbx_seq_one_letter_code
_entity_poly.pdbx_strand_id
1 'polypeptide(L)'
;DDILSYSLAEESGNPFVTCGISEQIFDDISRSEIRESIFCRKCGKKLEYDFFHYGQLGIYHCPNCGWERPEPDYTAQNIELNDEVYSFDVDGMHIDSTARTPYNIYNTLSAYTALKTMGAGYAGFKEMIEAFDYGNNRESIFTIDGARVQLHLAKNPIGFQQKISLVLKDEKPKDIIIQINDTAQDGRDISWLWDVDFQYLADSSAQRIITAGTRRYDMGLRLKYEDIPCETTTDLKAAVADCAKNGTKNLYVIVNYSGLYRTNHMLAELEKGGTGE
;
A
#
# COMPACT_ATOMS: atom_id res chain seq x y z
N ASP A 1 -11.05 11.22 -7.62
CA ASP A 1 -10.77 9.85 -8.07
C ASP A 1 -11.49 8.80 -7.23
N ASP A 2 -11.83 9.11 -5.96
CA ASP A 2 -12.55 8.16 -5.11
C ASP A 2 -14.06 8.32 -5.28
N ILE A 3 -14.66 7.31 -5.87
CA ILE A 3 -16.10 7.26 -6.16
C ILE A 3 -16.97 7.37 -4.89
N LEU A 4 -16.52 6.80 -3.76
CA LEU A 4 -17.29 6.82 -2.51
C LEU A 4 -17.30 8.22 -1.91
N SER A 5 -16.13 8.83 -1.78
CA SER A 5 -15.99 10.20 -1.27
C SER A 5 -16.73 11.21 -2.16
N TYR A 6 -16.60 11.07 -3.49
CA TYR A 6 -17.29 11.94 -4.43
C TYR A 6 -18.83 11.80 -4.33
N SER A 7 -19.36 10.58 -4.31
CA SER A 7 -20.80 10.39 -4.20
C SER A 7 -21.39 10.94 -2.91
N LEU A 8 -20.67 10.79 -1.78
CA LEU A 8 -21.09 11.37 -0.49
C LEU A 8 -21.06 12.90 -0.51
N ALA A 9 -20.03 13.49 -1.11
CA ALA A 9 -19.93 14.95 -1.27
C ALA A 9 -21.08 15.48 -2.12
N GLU A 10 -21.38 14.84 -3.26
CA GLU A 10 -22.49 15.20 -4.14
C GLU A 10 -23.86 15.07 -3.42
N GLU A 11 -24.08 13.96 -2.71
CA GLU A 11 -25.31 13.70 -1.95
C GLU A 11 -25.51 14.68 -0.78
N SER A 12 -24.42 15.23 -0.24
CA SER A 12 -24.49 16.16 0.88
C SER A 12 -25.15 17.51 0.53
N GLY A 13 -25.12 17.88 -0.75
CA GLY A 13 -25.58 19.19 -1.23
C GLY A 13 -24.75 20.38 -0.73
N ASN A 14 -23.64 20.16 -0.02
CA ASN A 14 -22.74 21.19 0.42
C ASN A 14 -21.68 21.52 -0.64
N PRO A 15 -21.11 22.73 -0.66
CA PRO A 15 -19.93 23.01 -1.47
C PRO A 15 -18.79 22.06 -1.14
N PHE A 16 -18.12 21.55 -2.16
CA PHE A 16 -16.95 20.69 -2.02
C PHE A 16 -15.92 21.02 -3.11
N VAL A 17 -14.71 20.56 -2.88
CA VAL A 17 -13.57 20.69 -3.81
C VAL A 17 -13.02 19.32 -4.06
N THR A 18 -12.63 19.03 -5.30
CA THR A 18 -12.16 17.74 -5.75
C THR A 18 -10.67 17.76 -6.08
N CYS A 19 -10.01 16.63 -5.87
CA CYS A 19 -8.65 16.44 -6.35
C CYS A 19 -8.47 15.05 -6.95
N GLY A 20 -7.52 14.93 -7.86
CA GLY A 20 -7.28 13.69 -8.55
C GLY A 20 -5.99 13.66 -9.36
N ILE A 21 -5.71 12.51 -9.95
CA ILE A 21 -4.56 12.28 -10.82
C ILE A 21 -5.08 12.13 -12.25
N SER A 22 -4.43 12.80 -13.22
CA SER A 22 -4.92 12.86 -14.61
C SER A 22 -4.37 11.77 -15.51
N GLU A 23 -3.37 11.02 -15.05
CA GLU A 23 -2.65 10.06 -15.88
C GLU A 23 -2.43 8.73 -15.17
N GLN A 24 -2.27 7.67 -15.94
CA GLN A 24 -1.94 6.36 -15.42
C GLN A 24 -0.49 6.35 -14.95
N ILE A 25 -0.27 6.04 -13.67
CA ILE A 25 1.06 6.05 -13.05
C ILE A 25 1.77 4.70 -13.21
N PHE A 26 1.01 3.62 -13.26
CA PHE A 26 1.52 2.26 -13.41
C PHE A 26 0.44 1.33 -13.96
N ASP A 27 0.87 0.25 -14.56
CA ASP A 27 -0.05 -0.77 -15.01
C ASP A 27 -0.76 -1.40 -13.82
N ASP A 28 -2.06 -1.56 -13.91
CA ASP A 28 -2.85 -2.21 -12.89
C ASP A 28 -2.44 -3.69 -12.79
N ILE A 29 -1.78 -4.03 -11.70
CA ILE A 29 -1.42 -5.41 -11.39
C ILE A 29 -2.58 -6.11 -10.66
N SER A 30 -3.48 -5.33 -10.02
CA SER A 30 -4.63 -5.91 -9.33
C SER A 30 -5.69 -6.33 -10.34
N ARG A 31 -5.67 -7.56 -10.74
CA ARG A 31 -6.76 -8.20 -11.50
C ARG A 31 -7.98 -8.50 -10.62
N SER A 32 -7.94 -8.07 -9.35
CA SER A 32 -9.00 -8.29 -8.39
C SER A 32 -10.30 -7.63 -8.84
N GLU A 33 -11.35 -8.43 -8.92
CA GLU A 33 -12.71 -7.92 -9.06
C GLU A 33 -13.28 -7.38 -7.74
N ILE A 34 -12.58 -7.60 -6.62
CA ILE A 34 -12.99 -7.16 -5.29
C ILE A 34 -12.53 -5.73 -5.08
N ARG A 35 -13.44 -4.81 -5.34
CA ARG A 35 -13.26 -3.37 -5.12
C ARG A 35 -14.40 -2.88 -4.23
N GLU A 36 -14.14 -1.89 -3.40
CA GLU A 36 -15.15 -1.33 -2.50
C GLU A 36 -16.32 -0.69 -3.26
N SER A 37 -16.11 -0.26 -4.49
CA SER A 37 -17.17 0.30 -5.31
C SER A 37 -16.91 0.06 -6.81
N ILE A 38 -17.67 -0.87 -7.38
CA ILE A 38 -17.62 -1.19 -8.82
C ILE A 38 -18.94 -0.88 -9.52
N PHE A 39 -19.95 -0.41 -8.79
CA PHE A 39 -21.27 -0.13 -9.34
C PHE A 39 -21.60 1.36 -9.24
N CYS A 40 -22.22 1.87 -10.28
CA CYS A 40 -22.70 3.24 -10.35
C CYS A 40 -23.66 3.55 -9.19
N ARG A 41 -23.37 4.60 -8.44
CA ARG A 41 -24.20 5.04 -7.31
C ARG A 41 -25.56 5.60 -7.73
N LYS A 42 -25.71 5.98 -9.01
CA LYS A 42 -26.97 6.52 -9.53
C LYS A 42 -27.92 5.44 -10.08
N CYS A 43 -27.40 4.42 -10.77
CA CYS A 43 -28.24 3.44 -11.46
C CYS A 43 -27.90 1.97 -11.20
N GLY A 44 -26.89 1.67 -10.39
CA GLY A 44 -26.48 0.30 -10.06
C GLY A 44 -25.77 -0.48 -11.18
N LYS A 45 -25.53 0.11 -12.35
CA LYS A 45 -24.79 -0.56 -13.42
C LYS A 45 -23.31 -0.64 -13.07
N LYS A 46 -22.63 -1.71 -13.48
CA LYS A 46 -21.17 -1.84 -13.32
C LYS A 46 -20.49 -0.68 -14.06
N LEU A 47 -19.53 -0.05 -13.37
CA LEU A 47 -18.72 1.04 -13.93
C LEU A 47 -17.63 0.51 -14.84
N GLU A 48 -17.23 1.32 -15.79
CA GLU A 48 -16.07 1.18 -16.62
C GLU A 48 -15.01 2.19 -16.17
N TYR A 49 -13.74 1.82 -16.29
CA TYR A 49 -12.60 2.65 -15.94
C TYR A 49 -11.71 2.82 -17.15
N ASP A 50 -11.32 4.05 -17.45
CA ASP A 50 -10.26 4.32 -18.42
C ASP A 50 -8.93 3.83 -17.89
N PHE A 51 -8.66 4.12 -16.62
CA PHE A 51 -7.61 3.50 -15.81
C PHE A 51 -7.92 3.65 -14.31
N PHE A 52 -7.26 2.88 -13.50
CA PHE A 52 -7.27 3.05 -12.04
C PHE A 52 -5.89 2.85 -11.46
N HIS A 53 -5.67 3.45 -10.29
CA HIS A 53 -4.36 3.43 -9.64
C HIS A 53 -4.27 2.32 -8.60
N TYR A 54 -5.29 2.22 -7.74
CA TYR A 54 -5.46 1.14 -6.77
C TYR A 54 -6.88 1.18 -6.19
N GLY A 55 -7.39 0.02 -5.79
CA GLY A 55 -8.76 -0.09 -5.26
C GLY A 55 -9.78 0.47 -6.27
N GLN A 56 -10.55 1.46 -5.84
CA GLN A 56 -11.55 2.14 -6.69
C GLN A 56 -11.10 3.52 -7.20
N LEU A 57 -9.86 3.92 -6.95
CA LEU A 57 -9.32 5.22 -7.35
C LEU A 57 -8.92 5.22 -8.82
N GLY A 58 -9.45 6.15 -9.58
CA GLY A 58 -9.13 6.28 -11.00
C GLY A 58 -10.13 7.12 -11.78
N ILE A 59 -10.08 7.03 -13.09
CA ILE A 59 -11.05 7.68 -13.99
C ILE A 59 -12.13 6.68 -14.36
N TYR A 60 -13.33 6.89 -13.86
CA TYR A 60 -14.48 6.00 -14.04
C TYR A 60 -15.62 6.69 -14.75
N HIS A 61 -16.43 5.90 -15.45
CA HIS A 61 -17.69 6.34 -16.03
C HIS A 61 -18.73 5.22 -16.02
N CYS A 62 -20.00 5.61 -16.03
CA CYS A 62 -21.10 4.67 -16.13
C CYS A 62 -21.58 4.56 -17.58
N PRO A 63 -21.48 3.39 -18.22
CA PRO A 63 -21.92 3.22 -19.61
C PRO A 63 -23.43 3.31 -19.78
N ASN A 64 -24.22 3.30 -18.68
CA ASN A 64 -25.68 3.33 -18.73
C ASN A 64 -26.28 4.72 -18.52
N CYS A 65 -25.81 5.48 -17.52
CA CYS A 65 -26.42 6.76 -17.18
C CYS A 65 -25.49 7.96 -17.39
N GLY A 66 -24.26 7.74 -17.82
CA GLY A 66 -23.28 8.80 -18.08
C GLY A 66 -22.70 9.45 -16.81
N TRP A 67 -23.02 8.92 -15.62
CA TRP A 67 -22.38 9.43 -14.40
C TRP A 67 -20.89 9.06 -14.43
N GLU A 68 -20.06 10.05 -14.22
CA GLU A 68 -18.61 9.89 -14.37
C GLU A 68 -17.83 10.64 -13.29
N ARG A 69 -16.54 10.37 -13.20
CA ARG A 69 -15.60 11.14 -12.39
C ARG A 69 -15.62 12.60 -12.84
N PRO A 70 -15.82 13.57 -11.94
CA PRO A 70 -15.74 14.98 -12.30
C PRO A 70 -14.31 15.37 -12.69
N GLU A 71 -14.17 16.41 -13.49
CA GLU A 71 -12.86 17.05 -13.65
C GLU A 71 -12.41 17.62 -12.29
N PRO A 72 -11.24 17.23 -11.77
CA PRO A 72 -10.82 17.71 -10.45
C PRO A 72 -10.46 19.20 -10.44
N ASP A 73 -10.78 19.88 -9.35
CA ASP A 73 -10.34 21.28 -9.13
C ASP A 73 -8.82 21.39 -8.99
N TYR A 74 -8.19 20.35 -8.42
CA TYR A 74 -6.74 20.25 -8.29
C TYR A 74 -6.27 18.90 -8.80
N THR A 75 -5.32 18.92 -9.74
CA THR A 75 -4.85 17.73 -10.44
C THR A 75 -3.34 17.56 -10.29
N ALA A 76 -2.90 16.38 -9.88
CA ALA A 76 -1.51 15.97 -10.05
C ALA A 76 -1.30 15.48 -11.48
N GLN A 77 -0.28 16.00 -12.15
CA GLN A 77 0.07 15.70 -13.54
C GLN A 77 1.59 15.68 -13.72
N ASN A 78 2.06 15.24 -14.88
CA ASN A 78 3.49 15.09 -15.19
C ASN A 78 4.19 14.25 -14.10
N ILE A 79 3.60 13.10 -13.79
CA ILE A 79 4.09 12.25 -12.71
C ILE A 79 5.25 11.43 -13.22
N GLU A 80 6.39 11.55 -12.56
CA GLU A 80 7.59 10.79 -12.86
C GLU A 80 8.06 10.00 -11.64
N LEU A 81 8.62 8.81 -11.89
CA LEU A 81 9.25 7.98 -10.87
C LEU A 81 10.77 8.04 -11.09
N ASN A 82 11.47 8.79 -10.23
CA ASN A 82 12.90 8.98 -10.27
C ASN A 82 13.54 8.37 -9.03
N ASP A 83 14.50 7.47 -9.19
CA ASP A 83 15.24 6.85 -8.07
C ASP A 83 14.33 6.34 -6.92
N GLU A 84 13.24 5.65 -7.29
CA GLU A 84 12.22 5.12 -6.37
C GLU A 84 11.33 6.17 -5.68
N VAL A 85 11.39 7.45 -6.05
CA VAL A 85 10.50 8.51 -5.53
C VAL A 85 9.71 9.17 -6.67
N TYR A 86 8.53 9.65 -6.34
CA TYR A 86 7.65 10.32 -7.30
C TYR A 86 7.86 11.83 -7.28
N SER A 87 7.98 12.44 -8.46
CA SER A 87 7.77 13.87 -8.67
C SER A 87 6.48 14.11 -9.45
N PHE A 88 5.88 15.25 -9.30
CA PHE A 88 4.65 15.63 -10.00
C PHE A 88 4.40 17.13 -9.94
N ASP A 89 3.54 17.61 -10.84
CA ASP A 89 3.09 18.99 -10.88
C ASP A 89 1.69 19.14 -10.31
N VAL A 90 1.46 20.20 -9.56
CA VAL A 90 0.13 20.61 -9.12
C VAL A 90 0.02 22.13 -9.14
N ASP A 91 -1.00 22.67 -9.81
CA ASP A 91 -1.28 24.11 -9.89
C ASP A 91 -0.07 24.94 -10.36
N GLY A 92 0.71 24.39 -11.32
CA GLY A 92 1.93 24.98 -11.85
C GLY A 92 3.16 24.88 -10.94
N MET A 93 3.06 24.17 -9.82
CA MET A 93 4.16 23.93 -8.90
C MET A 93 4.70 22.52 -9.12
N HIS A 94 5.98 22.39 -9.41
CA HIS A 94 6.70 21.10 -9.44
C HIS A 94 7.15 20.71 -8.04
N ILE A 95 6.87 19.46 -7.65
CA ILE A 95 7.21 18.88 -6.33
C ILE A 95 8.06 17.63 -6.55
N ASP A 96 9.30 17.67 -6.09
CA ASP A 96 10.18 16.50 -5.94
C ASP A 96 9.90 15.87 -4.58
N SER A 97 8.92 14.96 -4.54
CA SER A 97 8.53 14.37 -3.26
C SER A 97 9.47 13.25 -2.86
N THR A 98 9.48 12.89 -1.57
CA THR A 98 10.15 11.69 -1.07
C THR A 98 9.21 10.46 -1.08
N ALA A 99 8.05 10.61 -1.73
CA ALA A 99 7.04 9.57 -1.83
C ALA A 99 7.50 8.40 -2.71
N ARG A 100 7.45 7.19 -2.18
CA ARG A 100 7.79 5.94 -2.91
C ARG A 100 6.57 5.15 -3.36
N THR A 101 5.38 5.66 -3.07
CA THR A 101 4.14 4.96 -3.35
C THR A 101 3.08 5.93 -3.88
N PRO A 102 2.26 5.51 -4.84
CA PRO A 102 1.24 6.36 -5.45
C PRO A 102 0.23 6.95 -4.48
N TYR A 103 -0.11 6.23 -3.41
CA TYR A 103 -1.05 6.76 -2.42
C TYR A 103 -0.51 8.00 -1.70
N ASN A 104 0.82 8.19 -1.65
CA ASN A 104 1.40 9.39 -1.07
C ASN A 104 1.27 10.61 -1.98
N ILE A 105 1.17 10.43 -3.29
CA ILE A 105 0.78 11.50 -4.22
C ILE A 105 -0.62 12.00 -3.86
N TYR A 106 -1.58 11.08 -3.68
CA TYR A 106 -2.94 11.44 -3.24
C TYR A 106 -2.96 12.12 -1.88
N ASN A 107 -2.15 11.66 -0.92
CA ASN A 107 -2.04 12.28 0.40
C ASN A 107 -1.51 13.72 0.29
N THR A 108 -0.46 13.94 -0.49
CA THR A 108 0.13 15.26 -0.73
C THR A 108 -0.86 16.17 -1.44
N LEU A 109 -1.50 15.68 -2.50
CA LEU A 109 -2.50 16.43 -3.25
C LEU A 109 -3.71 16.80 -2.38
N SER A 110 -4.18 15.88 -1.53
CA SER A 110 -5.27 16.16 -0.59
C SER A 110 -4.90 17.23 0.44
N ALA A 111 -3.68 17.17 0.97
CA ALA A 111 -3.16 18.19 1.90
C ALA A 111 -3.06 19.56 1.20
N TYR A 112 -2.54 19.60 -0.03
CA TYR A 112 -2.48 20.82 -0.83
C TYR A 112 -3.88 21.42 -1.05
N THR A 113 -4.82 20.60 -1.52
CA THR A 113 -6.19 20.99 -1.77
C THR A 113 -6.87 21.55 -0.52
N ALA A 114 -6.69 20.90 0.62
CA ALA A 114 -7.25 21.37 1.89
C ALA A 114 -6.68 22.73 2.29
N LEU A 115 -5.37 22.92 2.23
CA LEU A 115 -4.73 24.21 2.57
C LEU A 115 -5.19 25.35 1.65
N LYS A 116 -5.26 25.09 0.34
CA LYS A 116 -5.76 26.08 -0.64
C LYS A 116 -7.20 26.45 -0.39
N THR A 117 -8.07 25.46 -0.17
CA THR A 117 -9.51 25.68 0.04
C THR A 117 -9.79 26.42 1.33
N MET A 118 -9.02 26.16 2.39
CA MET A 118 -9.16 26.83 3.67
C MET A 118 -8.54 28.24 3.68
N GLY A 119 -7.86 28.66 2.61
CA GLY A 119 -7.10 29.90 2.58
C GLY A 119 -5.94 29.92 3.57
N ALA A 120 -5.51 28.75 4.06
CA ALA A 120 -4.35 28.61 4.93
C ALA A 120 -3.07 28.84 4.12
N GLY A 121 -2.04 29.37 4.77
CA GLY A 121 -0.77 29.65 4.11
C GLY A 121 -0.14 28.37 3.56
N TYR A 122 -0.05 28.27 2.25
CA TYR A 122 0.64 27.20 1.53
C TYR A 122 2.01 27.64 0.98
N ALA A 123 2.41 28.85 1.30
CA ALA A 123 3.78 29.31 1.06
C ALA A 123 4.74 28.38 1.81
N GLY A 124 5.73 27.82 1.10
CA GLY A 124 6.63 26.82 1.65
C GLY A 124 6.08 25.38 1.64
N PHE A 125 4.90 25.13 1.02
CA PHE A 125 4.36 23.77 0.91
C PHE A 125 5.30 22.83 0.13
N LYS A 126 5.86 23.30 -0.98
CA LYS A 126 6.85 22.57 -1.77
C LYS A 126 8.04 22.15 -0.90
N GLU A 127 8.69 23.10 -0.28
CA GLU A 127 9.87 22.86 0.57
C GLU A 127 9.55 21.93 1.75
N MET A 128 8.36 22.04 2.30
CA MET A 128 7.89 21.17 3.38
C MET A 128 7.73 19.73 2.88
N ILE A 129 7.13 19.51 1.71
CA ILE A 129 6.93 18.17 1.15
C ILE A 129 8.24 17.54 0.70
N GLU A 130 9.12 18.32 0.07
CA GLU A 130 10.45 17.85 -0.37
C GLU A 130 11.36 17.48 0.81
N ALA A 131 11.17 18.13 1.96
CA ALA A 131 11.86 17.79 3.20
C ALA A 131 11.14 16.72 4.04
N PHE A 132 9.89 16.37 3.68
CA PHE A 132 9.09 15.44 4.46
C PHE A 132 9.55 14.01 4.26
N ASP A 133 9.96 13.36 5.33
CA ASP A 133 10.29 11.96 5.31
C ASP A 133 9.03 11.10 5.47
N TYR A 134 8.51 10.55 4.35
CA TYR A 134 7.45 9.54 4.37
C TYR A 134 7.95 8.21 4.96
N GLY A 135 9.26 8.09 5.16
CA GLY A 135 9.99 6.88 5.48
C GLY A 135 9.60 6.18 6.75
N ASN A 136 10.23 5.70 7.46
CA ASN A 136 10.43 5.00 8.74
C ASN A 136 9.22 4.44 9.50
N ASN A 137 7.98 4.89 9.28
CA ASN A 137 6.84 4.38 10.06
C ASN A 137 6.02 3.27 9.36
N ARG A 138 6.25 3.00 8.06
CA ARG A 138 5.50 1.98 7.31
C ARG A 138 6.37 1.02 6.51
N GLU A 139 7.63 1.43 6.26
CA GLU A 139 8.63 0.64 5.55
C GLU A 139 9.99 0.91 6.19
N SER A 140 10.74 -0.14 6.46
CA SER A 140 12.11 -0.03 6.98
C SER A 140 12.95 -1.13 6.34
N ILE A 141 14.21 -0.82 6.07
CA ILE A 141 15.17 -1.77 5.48
C ILE A 141 16.29 -1.98 6.48
N PHE A 142 16.64 -3.22 6.71
CA PHE A 142 17.71 -3.66 7.61
C PHE A 142 18.66 -4.58 6.86
N THR A 143 19.90 -4.63 7.32
CA THR A 143 20.89 -5.62 6.88
C THR A 143 21.20 -6.57 8.02
N ILE A 144 20.75 -7.83 7.93
CA ILE A 144 20.92 -8.86 8.96
C ILE A 144 21.65 -10.05 8.34
N ASP A 145 22.81 -10.42 8.88
CA ASP A 145 23.66 -11.50 8.34
C ASP A 145 23.88 -11.43 6.81
N GLY A 146 24.03 -10.21 6.30
CA GLY A 146 24.19 -9.92 4.89
C GLY A 146 22.90 -10.07 4.04
N ALA A 147 21.76 -10.34 4.66
CA ALA A 147 20.46 -10.35 4.02
C ALA A 147 19.81 -8.96 4.07
N ARG A 148 19.17 -8.56 2.98
CA ARG A 148 18.29 -7.39 2.93
C ARG A 148 16.94 -7.77 3.50
N VAL A 149 16.58 -7.21 4.64
CA VAL A 149 15.30 -7.45 5.32
C VAL A 149 14.44 -6.21 5.21
N GLN A 150 13.27 -6.34 4.61
CA GLN A 150 12.35 -5.24 4.33
C GLN A 150 11.09 -5.40 5.19
N LEU A 151 10.87 -4.49 6.11
CA LEU A 151 9.68 -4.45 6.95
C LEU A 151 8.61 -3.58 6.29
N HIS A 152 7.40 -4.12 6.15
CA HIS A 152 6.28 -3.44 5.54
C HIS A 152 5.03 -3.51 6.41
N LEU A 153 4.30 -2.40 6.53
CA LEU A 153 2.98 -2.35 7.13
C LEU A 153 1.90 -2.64 6.09
N ALA A 154 1.02 -3.61 6.39
CA ALA A 154 -0.23 -3.82 5.67
C ALA A 154 -1.34 -4.21 6.67
N LYS A 155 -2.44 -3.45 6.73
CA LYS A 155 -3.49 -3.62 7.76
C LYS A 155 -4.90 -3.71 7.18
N ASN A 156 -5.04 -3.73 5.89
CA ASN A 156 -6.31 -3.83 5.16
C ASN A 156 -6.05 -4.42 3.75
N PRO A 157 -7.10 -4.80 3.01
CA PRO A 157 -6.96 -5.42 1.70
C PRO A 157 -6.11 -4.60 0.72
N ILE A 158 -6.37 -3.30 0.60
CA ILE A 158 -5.66 -2.41 -0.31
C ILE A 158 -4.16 -2.36 0.03
N GLY A 159 -3.83 -2.21 1.32
CA GLY A 159 -2.45 -2.18 1.77
C GLY A 159 -1.70 -3.49 1.47
N PHE A 160 -2.35 -4.64 1.68
CA PHE A 160 -1.78 -5.95 1.35
C PHE A 160 -1.59 -6.13 -0.16
N GLN A 161 -2.58 -5.74 -0.95
CA GLN A 161 -2.49 -5.83 -2.41
C GLN A 161 -1.30 -5.05 -2.96
N GLN A 162 -1.04 -3.85 -2.42
CA GLN A 162 0.13 -3.06 -2.80
C GLN A 162 1.45 -3.75 -2.41
N LYS A 163 1.50 -4.44 -1.25
CA LYS A 163 2.71 -5.17 -0.84
C LYS A 163 2.93 -6.44 -1.66
N ILE A 164 1.87 -7.13 -2.04
CA ILE A 164 1.94 -8.24 -3.00
C ILE A 164 2.49 -7.73 -4.34
N SER A 165 1.98 -6.61 -4.85
CA SER A 165 2.47 -5.99 -6.08
C SER A 165 3.95 -5.62 -6.00
N LEU A 166 4.41 -5.10 -4.86
CA LEU A 166 5.82 -4.81 -4.62
C LEU A 166 6.68 -6.09 -4.65
N VAL A 167 6.23 -7.14 -3.98
CA VAL A 167 6.90 -8.45 -3.96
C VAL A 167 7.00 -9.07 -5.36
N LEU A 168 5.94 -8.92 -6.17
CA LEU A 168 5.91 -9.42 -7.55
C LEU A 168 6.87 -8.68 -8.49
N LYS A 169 7.02 -7.36 -8.31
CA LYS A 169 7.98 -6.55 -9.10
C LYS A 169 9.43 -6.90 -8.84
N ASP A 170 9.74 -7.43 -7.68
CA ASP A 170 11.07 -7.92 -7.37
C ASP A 170 11.26 -9.34 -7.93
N GLU A 171 11.98 -9.48 -9.03
CA GLU A 171 12.22 -10.77 -9.69
C GLU A 171 13.24 -11.66 -8.96
N LYS A 172 13.94 -11.13 -7.95
CA LYS A 172 14.94 -11.88 -7.20
C LYS A 172 14.30 -12.96 -6.32
N PRO A 173 14.97 -14.11 -6.12
CA PRO A 173 14.55 -15.07 -5.11
C PRO A 173 14.41 -14.39 -3.74
N LYS A 174 13.32 -14.68 -3.03
CA LYS A 174 13.00 -14.04 -1.75
C LYS A 174 12.32 -14.99 -0.79
N ASP A 175 12.40 -14.67 0.49
CA ASP A 175 11.58 -15.26 1.53
C ASP A 175 10.54 -14.22 1.99
N ILE A 176 9.39 -14.68 2.45
CA ILE A 176 8.29 -13.80 2.89
C ILE A 176 7.82 -14.26 4.27
N ILE A 177 7.75 -13.34 5.21
CA ILE A 177 7.09 -13.56 6.51
C ILE A 177 5.87 -12.66 6.60
N ILE A 178 4.70 -13.24 6.90
CA ILE A 178 3.45 -12.51 7.07
C ILE A 178 2.99 -12.66 8.51
N GLN A 179 3.00 -11.57 9.27
CA GLN A 179 2.55 -11.55 10.65
C GLN A 179 1.19 -10.87 10.78
N ILE A 180 0.17 -11.61 11.23
CA ILE A 180 -1.17 -11.11 11.47
C ILE A 180 -1.52 -11.25 12.95
N ASN A 181 -1.92 -10.13 13.55
CA ASN A 181 -2.43 -10.04 14.90
C ASN A 181 -3.90 -9.55 14.90
N ASP A 182 -4.61 -9.76 16.00
CA ASP A 182 -5.98 -9.35 16.24
C ASP A 182 -6.12 -8.58 17.56
N THR A 183 -5.14 -7.75 17.86
CA THR A 183 -5.18 -6.89 19.05
C THR A 183 -6.23 -5.79 18.88
N ALA A 184 -6.55 -5.08 19.97
CA ALA A 184 -7.49 -3.95 19.91
C ALA A 184 -7.06 -2.86 18.89
N GLN A 185 -5.76 -2.74 18.63
CA GLN A 185 -5.20 -1.78 17.67
C GLN A 185 -5.36 -2.24 16.21
N ASP A 186 -5.43 -3.55 15.98
CA ASP A 186 -5.57 -4.12 14.63
C ASP A 186 -7.04 -4.27 14.20
N GLY A 187 -7.95 -4.26 15.19
CA GLY A 187 -9.31 -4.75 15.03
C GLY A 187 -9.36 -6.29 15.20
N ARG A 188 -10.44 -6.78 15.77
CA ARG A 188 -10.62 -8.23 16.01
C ARG A 188 -11.05 -8.98 14.77
N ASP A 189 -11.68 -8.27 13.83
CA ASP A 189 -12.13 -8.84 12.57
C ASP A 189 -10.96 -8.94 11.60
N ILE A 190 -10.66 -10.15 11.18
CA ILE A 190 -9.63 -10.48 10.19
C ILE A 190 -10.25 -11.03 8.89
N SER A 191 -11.58 -10.95 8.73
CA SER A 191 -12.26 -11.44 7.52
C SER A 191 -11.75 -10.75 6.24
N TRP A 192 -11.25 -9.54 6.36
CA TRP A 192 -10.62 -8.80 5.27
C TRP A 192 -9.44 -9.52 4.59
N LEU A 193 -8.84 -10.54 5.24
CA LEU A 193 -7.83 -11.39 4.60
C LEU A 193 -8.39 -12.13 3.36
N TRP A 194 -9.71 -12.37 3.33
CA TRP A 194 -10.36 -13.02 2.19
C TRP A 194 -10.59 -12.07 1.00
N ASP A 195 -10.44 -10.77 1.22
CA ASP A 195 -10.53 -9.73 0.19
C ASP A 195 -9.17 -9.39 -0.45
N VAL A 196 -8.12 -10.13 -0.10
CA VAL A 196 -6.76 -9.97 -0.65
C VAL A 196 -6.46 -11.07 -1.64
N ASP A 197 -5.90 -10.71 -2.78
CA ASP A 197 -5.51 -11.62 -3.86
C ASP A 197 -4.18 -12.33 -3.59
N PHE A 198 -4.12 -13.14 -2.54
CA PHE A 198 -2.91 -13.87 -2.18
C PHE A 198 -2.45 -14.88 -3.25
N GLN A 199 -3.35 -15.33 -4.15
CA GLN A 199 -3.01 -16.22 -5.25
C GLN A 199 -1.82 -15.73 -6.08
N TYR A 200 -1.62 -14.42 -6.18
CA TYR A 200 -0.48 -13.86 -6.91
C TYR A 200 0.88 -14.14 -6.25
N LEU A 201 0.92 -14.51 -4.98
CA LEU A 201 2.16 -14.94 -4.35
C LEU A 201 2.68 -16.27 -4.91
N ALA A 202 1.84 -17.07 -5.55
CA ALA A 202 2.26 -18.28 -6.25
C ALA A 202 3.18 -17.96 -7.45
N ASP A 203 2.97 -16.82 -8.10
CA ASP A 203 3.77 -16.35 -9.25
C ASP A 203 5.00 -15.55 -8.80
N SER A 204 5.15 -15.30 -7.50
CA SER A 204 6.33 -14.65 -6.95
C SER A 204 7.52 -15.60 -6.95
N SER A 205 8.73 -15.06 -6.99
CA SER A 205 9.96 -15.87 -6.83
C SER A 205 10.22 -16.23 -5.35
N ALA A 206 9.17 -16.31 -4.53
CA ALA A 206 9.26 -16.70 -3.12
C ALA A 206 9.69 -18.15 -2.97
N GLN A 207 10.74 -18.39 -2.20
CA GLN A 207 11.25 -19.72 -1.89
C GLN A 207 10.61 -20.28 -0.62
N ARG A 208 10.32 -19.39 0.35
CA ARG A 208 9.65 -19.73 1.60
C ARG A 208 8.62 -18.66 1.94
N ILE A 209 7.46 -19.11 2.42
CA ILE A 209 6.44 -18.23 3.00
C ILE A 209 6.17 -18.71 4.42
N ILE A 210 6.30 -17.81 5.39
CA ILE A 210 6.15 -18.12 6.82
C ILE A 210 5.04 -17.24 7.40
N THR A 211 4.09 -17.84 8.10
CA THR A 211 3.03 -17.12 8.81
C THR A 211 3.33 -17.01 10.29
N ALA A 212 3.10 -15.82 10.86
CA ALA A 212 3.40 -15.49 12.25
C ALA A 212 2.26 -14.68 12.90
N GLY A 213 2.40 -14.38 14.19
CA GLY A 213 1.44 -13.58 14.95
C GLY A 213 0.36 -14.41 15.62
N THR A 214 -0.60 -13.72 16.24
CA THR A 214 -1.73 -14.37 16.96
C THR A 214 -2.64 -15.12 16.00
N ARG A 215 -2.76 -14.64 14.76
CA ARG A 215 -3.62 -15.19 13.70
C ARG A 215 -2.84 -15.92 12.60
N ARG A 216 -1.66 -16.46 12.92
CA ARG A 216 -0.81 -17.21 11.99
C ARG A 216 -1.49 -18.38 11.32
N TYR A 217 -2.39 -19.07 12.03
CA TYR A 217 -3.11 -20.21 11.46
C TYR A 217 -4.21 -19.79 10.49
N ASP A 218 -4.89 -18.66 10.77
CA ASP A 218 -5.89 -18.09 9.84
C ASP A 218 -5.20 -17.64 8.55
N MET A 219 -4.03 -16.99 8.66
CA MET A 219 -3.24 -16.61 7.50
C MET A 219 -2.73 -17.85 6.73
N GLY A 220 -2.26 -18.88 7.45
CA GLY A 220 -1.86 -20.14 6.84
C GLY A 220 -3.03 -20.84 6.13
N LEU A 221 -4.23 -20.82 6.74
CA LEU A 221 -5.43 -21.34 6.11
C LEU A 221 -5.77 -20.57 4.83
N ARG A 222 -5.68 -19.23 4.87
CA ARG A 222 -5.93 -18.38 3.70
C ARG A 222 -5.00 -18.71 2.54
N LEU A 223 -3.70 -18.89 2.81
CA LEU A 223 -2.72 -19.30 1.80
C LEU A 223 -2.99 -20.70 1.27
N LYS A 224 -3.41 -21.63 2.14
CA LYS A 224 -3.77 -23.00 1.72
C LYS A 224 -4.94 -23.02 0.74
N TYR A 225 -5.90 -22.11 0.83
CA TYR A 225 -7.00 -21.99 -0.13
C TYR A 225 -6.56 -21.54 -1.51
N GLU A 226 -5.35 -20.96 -1.62
CA GLU A 226 -4.70 -20.62 -2.89
C GLU A 226 -3.62 -21.64 -3.31
N ASP A 227 -3.60 -22.81 -2.67
CA ASP A 227 -2.60 -23.86 -2.89
C ASP A 227 -1.15 -23.39 -2.68
N ILE A 228 -0.93 -22.36 -1.85
CA ILE A 228 0.37 -21.79 -1.53
C ILE A 228 0.92 -22.48 -0.27
N PRO A 229 2.03 -23.22 -0.36
CA PRO A 229 2.65 -23.85 0.79
C PRO A 229 3.25 -22.79 1.72
N CYS A 230 3.06 -22.95 3.03
CA CYS A 230 3.63 -22.07 4.02
C CYS A 230 4.02 -22.80 5.30
N GLU A 231 4.99 -22.24 5.99
CA GLU A 231 5.37 -22.62 7.36
C GLU A 231 4.65 -21.72 8.36
N THR A 232 4.53 -22.19 9.62
CA THR A 232 3.91 -21.39 10.68
C THR A 232 4.85 -21.29 11.86
N THR A 233 5.08 -20.07 12.39
CA THR A 233 5.97 -19.86 13.54
C THR A 233 5.28 -19.11 14.68
N THR A 234 5.73 -19.40 15.90
CA THR A 234 5.43 -18.61 17.11
C THR A 234 6.57 -17.65 17.48
N ASP A 235 7.75 -17.87 16.89
CA ASP A 235 8.96 -17.07 17.14
C ASP A 235 9.38 -16.35 15.85
N LEU A 236 8.91 -15.11 15.72
CA LEU A 236 9.25 -14.26 14.58
C LEU A 236 10.75 -13.97 14.52
N LYS A 237 11.40 -13.75 15.68
CA LYS A 237 12.83 -13.40 15.74
C LYS A 237 13.68 -14.55 15.20
N ALA A 238 13.40 -15.78 15.65
CA ALA A 238 14.09 -16.97 15.17
C ALA A 238 13.86 -17.19 13.67
N ALA A 239 12.62 -16.99 13.16
CA ALA A 239 12.31 -17.14 11.76
C ALA A 239 13.05 -16.12 10.88
N VAL A 240 13.11 -14.86 11.30
CA VAL A 240 13.88 -13.82 10.60
C VAL A 240 15.37 -14.18 10.59
N ALA A 241 15.94 -14.57 11.71
CA ALA A 241 17.36 -14.94 11.80
C ALA A 241 17.69 -16.17 10.92
N ASP A 242 16.80 -17.16 10.88
CA ASP A 242 16.96 -18.32 10.00
C ASP A 242 16.89 -17.95 8.52
N CYS A 243 15.90 -17.17 8.08
CA CYS A 243 15.83 -16.67 6.72
C CYS A 243 17.04 -15.81 6.34
N ALA A 244 17.50 -14.94 7.24
CA ALA A 244 18.66 -14.09 6.99
C ALA A 244 19.95 -14.92 6.83
N LYS A 245 20.11 -15.99 7.60
CA LYS A 245 21.30 -16.85 7.59
C LYS A 245 21.26 -17.88 6.47
N ASN A 246 20.14 -18.60 6.33
CA ASN A 246 20.00 -19.79 5.50
C ASN A 246 19.12 -19.60 4.25
N GLY A 247 18.40 -18.49 4.15
CA GLY A 247 17.46 -18.19 3.07
C GLY A 247 18.10 -17.46 1.88
N THR A 248 17.26 -16.75 1.14
CA THR A 248 17.59 -16.14 -0.15
C THR A 248 18.41 -14.85 -0.07
N LYS A 249 18.69 -14.34 1.14
CA LYS A 249 19.30 -13.02 1.37
C LYS A 249 18.43 -11.83 0.98
N ASN A 250 17.16 -12.07 0.66
CA ASN A 250 16.17 -11.05 0.37
C ASN A 250 14.86 -11.44 1.08
N LEU A 251 14.55 -10.77 2.18
CA LEU A 251 13.43 -11.11 3.05
C LEU A 251 12.44 -9.96 3.13
N TYR A 252 11.17 -10.27 2.86
CA TYR A 252 10.03 -9.39 3.10
C TYR A 252 9.33 -9.79 4.40
N VAL A 253 9.18 -8.85 5.31
CA VAL A 253 8.44 -9.03 6.57
C VAL A 253 7.23 -8.10 6.52
N ILE A 254 6.05 -8.66 6.29
CA ILE A 254 4.79 -7.89 6.19
C ILE A 254 4.02 -8.07 7.49
N VAL A 255 3.72 -6.97 8.15
CA VAL A 255 3.06 -6.98 9.46
C VAL A 255 1.84 -6.07 9.49
N ASN A 256 0.85 -6.39 10.33
CA ASN A 256 -0.22 -5.45 10.60
C ASN A 256 0.16 -4.48 11.73
N TYR A 257 -0.74 -3.57 12.09
CA TYR A 257 -0.41 -2.37 12.85
C TYR A 257 0.29 -2.65 14.19
N SER A 258 -0.25 -3.55 15.01
CA SER A 258 0.34 -3.85 16.33
C SER A 258 1.70 -4.54 16.26
N GLY A 259 1.98 -5.22 15.13
CA GLY A 259 3.27 -5.86 14.88
C GLY A 259 4.39 -4.88 14.55
N LEU A 260 4.06 -3.73 13.92
CA LEU A 260 5.03 -2.86 13.28
C LEU A 260 6.13 -2.36 14.21
N TYR A 261 5.77 -1.72 15.31
CA TYR A 261 6.76 -1.15 16.24
C TYR A 261 7.66 -2.21 16.86
N ARG A 262 7.07 -3.32 17.32
CA ARG A 262 7.82 -4.41 17.95
C ARG A 262 8.75 -5.10 16.96
N THR A 263 8.28 -5.33 15.75
CA THR A 263 9.09 -5.96 14.70
C THR A 263 10.21 -5.03 14.24
N ASN A 264 9.95 -3.75 14.08
CA ASN A 264 10.97 -2.75 13.74
C ASN A 264 12.11 -2.75 14.78
N HIS A 265 11.76 -2.69 16.07
CA HIS A 265 12.74 -2.72 17.16
C HIS A 265 13.53 -4.04 17.18
N MET A 266 12.86 -5.17 17.01
CA MET A 266 13.48 -6.49 16.95
C MET A 266 14.47 -6.60 15.77
N LEU A 267 14.11 -6.09 14.59
CA LEU A 267 14.99 -6.11 13.42
C LEU A 267 16.20 -5.20 13.61
N ALA A 268 16.02 -4.03 14.20
CA ALA A 268 17.12 -3.13 14.56
C ALA A 268 18.09 -3.74 15.60
N GLU A 269 17.59 -4.58 16.51
CA GLU A 269 18.44 -5.35 17.44
C GLU A 269 19.23 -6.44 16.73
N LEU A 270 18.59 -7.17 15.80
CA LEU A 270 19.26 -8.21 15.01
C LEU A 270 20.34 -7.61 14.11
N GLU A 271 20.08 -6.48 13.49
CA GLU A 271 21.08 -5.77 12.67
C GLU A 271 22.31 -5.38 13.48
N LYS A 272 22.13 -4.84 14.70
CA LYS A 272 23.24 -4.50 15.60
C LYS A 272 24.00 -5.72 16.11
N GLY A 273 23.30 -6.82 16.35
CA GLY A 273 23.90 -8.07 16.83
C GLY A 273 24.73 -8.80 15.77
N GLY A 274 24.43 -8.60 14.48
CA GLY A 274 25.17 -9.17 13.34
C GLY A 274 26.44 -8.41 12.95
N THR A 275 26.67 -7.21 13.50
CA THR A 275 27.88 -6.38 13.23
C THR A 275 29.03 -6.63 14.20
N GLY A 276 28.94 -7.69 15.02
CA GLY A 276 29.89 -8.02 16.08
C GLY A 276 30.68 -9.32 15.85
N GLU A 277 31.25 -9.53 14.63
CA GLU A 277 32.37 -10.46 14.40
C GLU A 277 33.38 -9.83 13.43
#